data_0ba48876a839103d08fb771cc6f060f8
#
_entry.id   0ba48876a839103d08fb771cc6f060f8
#
_cell.length_a   1.000
_cell.length_b   1.000
_cell.length_c   1.000
_cell.angle_alpha   90.00
_cell.angle_beta   90.00
_cell.angle_gamma   90.00
#
_symmetry.space_group_name_H-M   'P 1'
#
loop_
_entity.id
_entity.type
_entity.pdbx_description
1 polymer ?
#
loop_
_entity_poly.entity_id
_entity_poly.type
_entity_poly.pdbx_seq_one_letter_code
_entity_poly.pdbx_strand_id
1 'polypeptide(L)'
;MDLTLWKDKLDAYLDPQEGDMLRLLERIVNMDSFTNDAADVNKVGEVVTGWLAEAGFHTAKLPKKPAPADEQWMNGLGNVFSARTHSVECGPGVAFIGHMDTV
;
A
#
# COMPACT_ATOMS: atom_id res chain seq x y z
N MET A 1 -15.08 20.83 15.19
CA MET A 1 -15.43 19.58 14.47
C MET A 1 -16.09 18.63 15.46
N ASP A 2 -17.25 18.12 15.13
CA ASP A 2 -17.92 17.09 15.95
C ASP A 2 -17.38 15.71 15.58
N LEU A 3 -16.49 15.18 16.41
CA LEU A 3 -15.86 13.89 16.20
C LEU A 3 -16.85 12.72 16.28
N THR A 4 -17.91 12.85 17.08
CA THR A 4 -18.95 11.83 17.20
C THR A 4 -19.69 11.66 15.88
N LEU A 5 -20.07 12.77 15.25
CA LEU A 5 -20.76 12.76 13.95
C LEU A 5 -19.87 12.11 12.85
N TRP A 6 -18.58 12.39 12.86
CA TRP A 6 -17.65 11.79 11.91
C TRP A 6 -17.46 10.29 12.15
N LYS A 7 -17.39 9.89 13.43
CA LYS A 7 -17.32 8.48 13.81
C LYS A 7 -18.52 7.70 13.26
N ASP A 8 -19.72 8.20 13.55
CA ASP A 8 -20.96 7.54 13.12
C ASP A 8 -21.04 7.38 11.59
N LYS A 9 -20.61 8.40 10.86
CA LYS A 9 -20.53 8.34 9.39
C LYS A 9 -19.53 7.33 8.89
N LEU A 10 -18.35 7.25 9.52
CA LEU A 10 -17.32 6.29 9.18
C LEU A 10 -17.77 4.87 9.50
N ASP A 11 -18.35 4.63 10.66
CA ASP A 11 -18.86 3.32 11.04
C ASP A 11 -19.96 2.85 10.06
N ALA A 12 -20.90 3.71 9.75
CA ALA A 12 -21.97 3.40 8.79
C ALA A 12 -21.44 3.08 7.38
N TYR A 13 -20.33 3.67 6.99
CA TYR A 13 -19.66 3.38 5.72
C TYR A 13 -18.83 2.10 5.78
N LEU A 14 -18.09 1.87 6.86
CA LEU A 14 -17.12 0.78 6.98
C LEU A 14 -17.76 -0.54 7.38
N ASP A 15 -18.73 -0.54 8.31
CA ASP A 15 -19.34 -1.77 8.84
C ASP A 15 -19.86 -2.72 7.75
N PRO A 16 -20.59 -2.25 6.72
CA PRO A 16 -21.03 -3.12 5.64
C PRO A 16 -19.90 -3.69 4.78
N GLN A 17 -18.70 -3.13 4.86
CA GLN A 17 -17.54 -3.52 4.06
C GLN A 17 -16.58 -4.46 4.79
N GLU A 18 -16.84 -4.78 6.06
CA GLU A 18 -15.95 -5.63 6.88
C GLU A 18 -15.63 -6.96 6.20
N GLY A 19 -16.62 -7.62 5.62
CA GLY A 19 -16.41 -8.89 4.91
C GLY A 19 -15.48 -8.76 3.71
N ASP A 20 -15.59 -7.68 2.95
CA ASP A 20 -14.70 -7.40 1.80
C ASP A 20 -13.29 -7.08 2.27
N MET A 21 -13.15 -6.28 3.33
CA MET A 21 -11.85 -5.96 3.92
C MET A 21 -11.14 -7.21 4.43
N LEU A 22 -11.86 -8.12 5.10
CA LEU A 22 -11.30 -9.38 5.57
C LEU A 22 -10.86 -10.29 4.42
N ARG A 23 -11.61 -10.34 3.32
CA ARG A 23 -11.21 -11.11 2.13
C ARG A 23 -9.93 -10.56 1.48
N LEU A 24 -9.80 -9.25 1.39
CA LEU A 24 -8.58 -8.63 0.88
C LEU A 24 -7.38 -8.92 1.79
N LEU A 25 -7.58 -8.81 3.10
CA LEU A 25 -6.55 -9.13 4.09
C LEU A 25 -6.13 -10.60 4.00
N GLU A 26 -7.09 -11.52 3.94
CA GLU A 26 -6.82 -12.95 3.80
C GLU A 26 -5.97 -13.25 2.57
N ARG A 27 -6.26 -12.60 1.44
CA ARG A 27 -5.49 -12.79 0.22
C ARG A 27 -4.01 -12.44 0.39
N ILE A 28 -3.71 -11.27 0.96
CA ILE A 28 -2.30 -10.85 1.12
C ILE A 28 -1.59 -11.61 2.25
N VAL A 29 -2.30 -12.01 3.31
CA VAL A 29 -1.75 -12.85 4.39
C VAL A 29 -1.32 -14.22 3.88
N ASN A 30 -2.01 -14.77 2.88
CA ASN A 30 -1.68 -16.05 2.26
C ASN A 30 -0.63 -15.94 1.12
N MET A 31 -0.05 -14.76 0.91
CA MET A 31 1.06 -14.55 -0.02
C MET A 31 2.38 -14.46 0.74
N ASP A 32 3.40 -15.17 0.26
CA ASP A 32 4.74 -14.99 0.78
C ASP A 32 5.27 -13.59 0.45
N SER A 33 5.88 -12.95 1.43
CA SER A 33 6.45 -11.59 1.28
C SER A 33 7.70 -11.38 2.14
N PHE A 34 8.54 -12.43 2.22
CA PHE A 34 9.78 -12.34 2.98
C PHE A 34 10.69 -11.23 2.44
N THR A 35 11.22 -10.40 3.32
CA THR A 35 12.00 -9.20 2.98
C THR A 35 13.11 -9.46 1.98
N ASN A 36 13.80 -10.60 2.10
CA ASN A 36 14.91 -10.97 1.23
C ASN A 36 14.46 -11.63 -0.10
N ASP A 37 13.19 -11.87 -0.30
CA ASP A 37 12.61 -12.30 -1.57
C ASP A 37 11.88 -11.16 -2.27
N ALA A 38 12.63 -10.39 -3.06
CA ALA A 38 12.09 -9.24 -3.77
C ALA A 38 10.95 -9.61 -4.73
N ALA A 39 11.00 -10.79 -5.33
CA ALA A 39 9.98 -11.24 -6.28
C ALA A 39 8.62 -11.44 -5.56
N ASP A 40 8.61 -12.05 -4.40
CA ASP A 40 7.40 -12.27 -3.62
C ASP A 40 6.87 -10.96 -3.02
N VAL A 41 7.74 -10.11 -2.49
CA VAL A 41 7.34 -8.76 -2.03
C VAL A 41 6.71 -7.95 -3.18
N ASN A 42 7.29 -8.00 -4.36
CA ASN A 42 6.75 -7.30 -5.53
C ASN A 42 5.36 -7.83 -5.95
N LYS A 43 5.11 -9.14 -5.85
CA LYS A 43 3.77 -9.71 -6.12
C LYS A 43 2.71 -9.14 -5.17
N VAL A 44 3.02 -9.04 -3.89
CA VAL A 44 2.11 -8.39 -2.93
C VAL A 44 1.86 -6.94 -3.30
N GLY A 45 2.91 -6.20 -3.65
CA GLY A 45 2.80 -4.81 -4.10
C GLY A 45 1.92 -4.66 -5.34
N GLU A 46 2.04 -5.55 -6.31
CA GLU A 46 1.20 -5.55 -7.51
C GLU A 46 -0.27 -5.83 -7.20
N VAL A 47 -0.55 -6.75 -6.28
CA VAL A 47 -1.93 -7.03 -5.84
C VAL A 47 -2.53 -5.82 -5.15
N VAL A 48 -1.83 -5.21 -4.19
CA VAL A 48 -2.32 -4.05 -3.45
C VAL A 48 -2.52 -2.84 -4.36
N THR A 49 -1.57 -2.55 -5.23
CA THR A 49 -1.71 -1.45 -6.19
C THR A 49 -2.79 -1.71 -7.23
N GLY A 50 -3.03 -2.96 -7.60
CA GLY A 50 -4.16 -3.35 -8.44
C GLY A 50 -5.50 -2.99 -7.80
N TRP A 51 -5.70 -3.27 -6.53
CA TRP A 51 -6.91 -2.87 -5.80
C TRP A 51 -7.07 -1.35 -5.72
N LEU A 52 -5.97 -0.64 -5.48
CA LEU A 52 -5.99 0.83 -5.44
C LEU A 52 -6.31 1.43 -6.82
N ALA A 53 -5.79 0.84 -7.89
CA ALA A 53 -6.13 1.26 -9.25
C ALA A 53 -7.61 1.04 -9.58
N GLU A 54 -8.17 -0.09 -9.18
CA GLU A 54 -9.61 -0.36 -9.31
C GLU A 54 -10.46 0.63 -8.51
N ALA A 55 -9.96 1.10 -7.38
CA ALA A 55 -10.60 2.15 -6.57
C ALA A 55 -10.44 3.57 -7.14
N GLY A 56 -9.74 3.73 -8.26
CA GLY A 56 -9.57 5.02 -8.94
C GLY A 56 -8.28 5.76 -8.62
N PHE A 57 -7.34 5.14 -7.88
CA PHE A 57 -6.04 5.74 -7.62
C PHE A 57 -5.11 5.65 -8.85
N HIS A 58 -4.28 6.65 -9.02
CA HIS A 58 -3.17 6.61 -9.96
C HIS A 58 -1.97 5.93 -9.29
N THR A 59 -1.60 4.76 -9.78
CA THR A 59 -0.54 3.95 -9.20
C THR A 59 0.75 4.03 -10.00
N ALA A 60 1.87 3.91 -9.32
CA ALA A 60 3.19 3.87 -9.94
C ALA A 60 4.16 3.03 -9.12
N LYS A 61 5.09 2.40 -9.81
CA LYS A 61 6.30 1.82 -9.23
C LYS A 61 7.38 2.91 -9.21
N LEU A 62 7.92 3.22 -8.04
CA LEU A 62 8.95 4.24 -7.93
C LEU A 62 10.29 3.72 -8.46
N PRO A 63 11.10 4.58 -9.13
CA PRO A 63 12.43 4.21 -9.57
C PRO A 63 13.31 3.84 -8.38
N LYS A 64 14.03 2.72 -8.47
CA LYS A 64 15.05 2.38 -7.49
C LYS A 64 16.29 3.26 -7.69
N LYS A 65 16.79 3.80 -6.59
CA LYS A 65 18.12 4.43 -6.55
C LYS A 65 19.14 3.39 -6.14
N PRO A 66 20.39 3.46 -6.67
CA PRO A 66 21.47 2.58 -6.20
C PRO A 66 21.68 2.76 -4.69
N ALA A 67 21.88 1.67 -3.98
CA ALA A 67 22.19 1.70 -2.56
C ALA A 67 23.58 2.29 -2.32
N PRO A 68 23.83 2.93 -1.14
CA PRO A 68 25.17 3.34 -0.72
C PRO A 68 26.15 2.15 -0.75
N ALA A 69 27.45 2.45 -0.91
CA ALA A 69 28.47 1.44 -1.04
C ALA A 69 28.58 0.47 0.15
N ASP A 70 28.24 0.93 1.34
CA ASP A 70 28.21 0.16 2.60
C ASP A 70 26.87 -0.55 2.86
N GLU A 71 25.86 -0.32 2.01
CA GLU A 71 24.52 -0.89 2.15
C GLU A 71 24.03 -1.61 0.88
N GLN A 72 24.94 -2.27 0.16
CA GLN A 72 24.64 -2.94 -1.12
C GLN A 72 23.52 -3.99 -1.03
N TRP A 73 23.27 -4.56 0.13
CA TRP A 73 22.17 -5.48 0.38
C TRP A 73 20.80 -4.87 0.07
N MET A 74 20.67 -3.54 0.15
CA MET A 74 19.42 -2.84 -0.16
C MET A 74 19.05 -2.95 -1.66
N ASN A 75 19.99 -3.21 -2.54
CA ASN A 75 19.71 -3.40 -3.97
C ASN A 75 18.86 -4.65 -4.24
N GLY A 76 18.88 -5.62 -3.32
CA GLY A 76 18.09 -6.85 -3.41
C GLY A 76 16.68 -6.76 -2.84
N LEU A 77 16.30 -5.61 -2.31
CA LEU A 77 14.95 -5.40 -1.74
C LEU A 77 13.89 -5.24 -2.83
N GLY A 78 12.63 -5.47 -2.47
CA GLY A 78 11.49 -5.26 -3.34
C GLY A 78 11.30 -3.80 -3.77
N ASN A 79 10.36 -3.58 -4.67
CA ASN A 79 10.04 -2.25 -5.20
C ASN A 79 9.22 -1.44 -4.21
N VAL A 80 9.27 -0.13 -4.35
CA VAL A 80 8.38 0.81 -3.69
C VAL A 80 7.28 1.21 -4.65
N PHE A 81 6.05 1.19 -4.18
CA PHE A 81 4.87 1.55 -4.95
C PHE A 81 4.22 2.82 -4.37
N SER A 82 3.58 3.58 -5.23
CA SER A 82 2.77 4.73 -4.82
C SER A 82 1.38 4.67 -5.42
N ALA A 83 0.42 5.25 -4.72
CA ALA A 83 -0.93 5.45 -5.22
C ALA A 83 -1.42 6.83 -4.78
N ARG A 84 -2.05 7.57 -5.70
CA ARG A 84 -2.49 8.96 -5.47
C ARG A 84 -3.88 9.16 -6.02
N THR A 85 -4.68 9.96 -5.33
CA THR A 85 -6.01 10.37 -5.80
C THR A 85 -5.96 11.48 -6.85
N HIS A 86 -4.86 12.25 -6.86
CA HIS A 86 -4.66 13.39 -7.77
C HIS A 86 -3.16 13.69 -7.90
N SER A 87 -2.80 14.61 -8.78
CA SER A 87 -1.40 14.97 -9.01
C SER A 87 -0.77 15.67 -7.80
N VAL A 88 0.55 15.61 -7.68
CA VAL A 88 1.30 16.28 -6.61
C VAL A 88 1.16 17.80 -6.62
N GLU A 89 0.73 18.38 -7.74
CA GLU A 89 0.57 19.81 -7.92
C GLU A 89 -0.73 20.35 -7.30
N CYS A 90 -1.63 19.48 -6.89
CA CYS A 90 -2.92 19.87 -6.31
C CYS A 90 -2.87 20.35 -4.86
N GLY A 91 -1.69 20.49 -4.27
CA GLY A 91 -1.51 21.02 -2.93
C GLY A 91 -1.36 19.94 -1.84
N PRO A 92 -1.42 20.35 -0.56
CA PRO A 92 -1.18 19.44 0.55
C PRO A 92 -2.28 18.38 0.68
N GLY A 93 -1.88 17.20 1.15
CA GLY A 93 -2.76 16.06 1.33
C GLY A 93 -2.35 15.23 2.53
N VAL A 94 -3.01 14.08 2.67
CA VAL A 94 -2.67 13.07 3.67
C VAL A 94 -1.92 11.94 2.98
N ALA A 95 -0.82 11.49 3.58
CA ALA A 95 -0.05 10.34 3.12
C ALA A 95 -0.18 9.19 4.13
N PHE A 96 -0.44 7.99 3.62
CA PHE A 96 -0.34 6.75 4.38
C PHE A 96 0.92 6.01 3.93
N ILE A 97 1.76 5.63 4.88
CA ILE A 97 3.00 4.90 4.61
C ILE A 97 2.95 3.57 5.36
N GLY A 98 3.23 2.50 4.66
CA GLY A 98 3.29 1.16 5.22
C GLY A 98 4.33 0.32 4.50
N HIS A 99 4.46 -0.93 4.89
CA HIS A 99 5.34 -1.89 4.24
C HIS A 99 4.60 -3.18 3.90
N MET A 100 5.09 -3.87 2.87
CA MET A 100 4.47 -5.09 2.34
C MET A 100 5.29 -6.34 2.66
N ASP A 101 6.53 -6.16 3.06
CA ASP A 101 7.41 -7.27 3.41
C ASP A 101 7.17 -7.75 4.83
N THR A 102 7.47 -9.02 5.04
CA THR A 102 7.39 -9.69 6.33
C THR A 102 8.71 -10.41 6.65
N VAL A 103 8.91 -10.72 7.90
CA VAL A 103 10.08 -11.49 8.37
C VAL A 103 9.78 -12.97 8.48
#